data_5257a0bd01aae05af0f8c1e188cb3929
#
_entry.id   5257a0bd01aae05af0f8c1e188cb3929
#
_cell.length_a   1.000
_cell.length_b   1.000
_cell.length_c   1.000
_cell.angle_alpha   90.00
_cell.angle_beta   90.00
_cell.angle_gamma   90.00
#
_symmetry.space_group_name_H-M   'P 1'
#
loop_
_entity.id
_entity.type
_entity.pdbx_description
1 polymer ?
#
loop_
_entity_poly.entity_id
_entity_poly.type
_entity_poly.pdbx_seq_one_letter_code
_entity_poly.pdbx_strand_id
1 'polypeptide(L)'
;MITVNVLNIEGKGRLPIHGDGNPDSLAAGYDIVAVDDPTVVGEIGGEQTLEDGTKIPLYKSISYLEYHTALKMQPKWKSSDEYHHLDLHPRSSVRKYNLVLANSIGLIDNDYRGEILVSFKYIFQPEDFVINYEEAEKGFRPLNLLAGINWTKVYRKGDKIAQLVAERTNPINFVFTTELSETSRGEGGHGSTGQRVESQEEIQGGLARINNKTGGVPVKRRYIDQVRERERLEDN
;
A
#
# COMPACT_ATOMS: atom_id res chain seq x y z
N MET A 1 -20.87 -14.36 -14.48
CA MET A 1 -21.01 -13.01 -13.88
C MET A 1 -21.43 -13.16 -12.43
N ILE A 2 -20.74 -12.47 -11.51
CA ILE A 2 -21.05 -12.45 -10.08
C ILE A 2 -21.91 -11.22 -9.81
N THR A 3 -22.94 -11.38 -9.01
CA THR A 3 -23.75 -10.25 -8.54
C THR A 3 -23.33 -9.90 -7.11
N VAL A 4 -23.04 -8.62 -6.86
CA VAL A 4 -22.76 -8.09 -5.53
C VAL A 4 -23.90 -7.13 -5.16
N ASN A 5 -24.60 -7.42 -4.06
CA ASN A 5 -25.52 -6.46 -3.48
C ASN A 5 -24.71 -5.38 -2.77
N VAL A 6 -25.06 -4.12 -3.02
CA VAL A 6 -24.38 -2.98 -2.41
C VAL A 6 -25.41 -2.14 -1.65
N LEU A 7 -25.16 -1.91 -0.36
CA LEU A 7 -25.89 -0.96 0.44
C LEU A 7 -25.07 0.34 0.53
N ASN A 8 -25.68 1.45 0.13
CA ASN A 8 -25.09 2.77 0.18
C ASN A 8 -25.50 3.47 1.48
N ILE A 9 -24.54 3.74 2.35
CA ILE A 9 -24.78 4.36 3.66
C ILE A 9 -25.10 5.83 3.42
N GLU A 10 -26.30 6.25 3.85
CA GLU A 10 -26.78 7.63 3.72
C GLU A 10 -26.69 8.24 2.30
N GLY A 11 -26.59 7.40 1.28
CA GLY A 11 -26.45 7.86 -0.10
C GLY A 11 -25.10 8.50 -0.45
N LYS A 12 -24.09 8.41 0.43
CA LYS A 12 -22.79 9.06 0.25
C LYS A 12 -21.83 8.26 -0.64
N GLY A 13 -21.96 6.93 -0.66
CA GLY A 13 -21.10 6.04 -1.41
C GLY A 13 -21.30 6.12 -2.92
N ARG A 14 -20.29 5.72 -3.66
CA ARG A 14 -20.35 5.53 -5.12
C ARG A 14 -20.16 4.06 -5.45
N LEU A 15 -20.96 3.53 -6.38
CA LEU A 15 -20.74 2.17 -6.88
C LEU A 15 -19.31 2.03 -7.41
N PRO A 16 -18.66 0.88 -7.19
CA PRO A 16 -17.34 0.60 -7.75
C PRO A 16 -17.32 0.78 -9.28
N ILE A 17 -16.26 1.42 -9.77
CA ILE A 17 -16.14 1.86 -11.17
C ILE A 17 -15.22 0.89 -11.92
N HIS A 18 -15.72 0.24 -12.97
CA HIS A 18 -14.93 -0.63 -13.83
C HIS A 18 -14.33 0.17 -15.00
N GLY A 19 -13.02 0.07 -15.17
CA GLY A 19 -12.33 0.60 -16.34
C GLY A 19 -12.69 2.04 -16.72
N ASP A 20 -12.65 2.98 -15.79
CA ASP A 20 -13.05 4.37 -15.99
C ASP A 20 -14.49 4.56 -16.49
N GLY A 21 -15.36 3.57 -16.26
CA GLY A 21 -16.75 3.56 -16.70
C GLY A 21 -16.95 3.06 -18.13
N ASN A 22 -15.90 2.61 -18.80
CA ASN A 22 -16.03 1.99 -20.12
C ASN A 22 -16.56 0.55 -19.99
N PRO A 23 -17.74 0.23 -20.56
CA PRO A 23 -18.33 -1.11 -20.48
C PRO A 23 -17.49 -2.19 -21.17
N ASP A 24 -16.67 -1.82 -22.17
CA ASP A 24 -15.80 -2.74 -22.93
C ASP A 24 -14.42 -2.91 -22.26
N SER A 25 -14.22 -2.35 -21.07
CA SER A 25 -12.96 -2.48 -20.34
C SER A 25 -12.66 -3.92 -19.96
N LEU A 26 -11.41 -4.33 -20.13
CA LEU A 26 -10.86 -5.60 -19.65
C LEU A 26 -10.10 -5.44 -18.33
N ALA A 27 -10.35 -4.37 -17.58
CA ALA A 27 -9.77 -4.17 -16.26
C ALA A 27 -10.15 -5.31 -15.32
N ALA A 28 -9.20 -5.78 -14.51
CA ALA A 28 -9.47 -6.86 -13.56
C ALA A 28 -10.22 -6.37 -12.31
N GLY A 29 -10.03 -5.11 -11.92
CA GLY A 29 -10.56 -4.55 -10.70
C GLY A 29 -11.57 -3.44 -10.89
N TYR A 30 -12.34 -3.18 -9.83
CA TYR A 30 -13.34 -2.14 -9.73
C TYR A 30 -12.87 -1.08 -8.75
N ASP A 31 -12.63 0.15 -9.22
CA ASP A 31 -12.17 1.25 -8.39
C ASP A 31 -13.22 1.67 -7.34
N ILE A 32 -12.79 1.86 -6.11
CA ILE A 32 -13.61 2.44 -5.02
C ILE A 32 -13.10 3.83 -4.65
N VAL A 33 -14.03 4.66 -4.20
CA VAL A 33 -13.81 6.09 -4.01
C VAL A 33 -13.93 6.45 -2.52
N ALA A 34 -13.04 7.31 -2.03
CA ALA A 34 -13.16 7.90 -0.70
C ALA A 34 -14.31 8.90 -0.67
N VAL A 35 -15.23 8.77 0.29
CA VAL A 35 -16.36 9.71 0.44
C VAL A 35 -16.01 10.95 1.23
N ASP A 36 -14.94 10.87 2.04
CA ASP A 36 -14.41 11.97 2.84
C ASP A 36 -12.87 11.94 2.82
N ASP A 37 -12.25 13.00 3.33
CA ASP A 37 -10.82 12.99 3.65
C ASP A 37 -10.55 11.95 4.75
N PRO A 38 -9.34 11.38 4.83
CA PRO A 38 -9.07 10.32 5.78
C PRO A 38 -9.09 10.80 7.22
N THR A 39 -9.56 9.94 8.11
CA THR A 39 -9.36 10.08 9.55
C THR A 39 -7.96 9.60 9.91
N VAL A 40 -7.22 10.43 10.66
CA VAL A 40 -5.90 10.03 11.18
C VAL A 40 -6.10 9.27 12.48
N VAL A 41 -5.70 8.02 12.50
CA VAL A 41 -5.68 7.19 13.72
C VAL A 41 -4.27 7.22 14.29
N GLY A 42 -4.11 7.90 15.42
CA GLY A 42 -2.80 8.12 16.05
C GLY A 42 -2.90 8.95 17.33
N GLU A 43 -1.74 9.27 17.91
CA GLU A 43 -1.65 10.10 19.11
C GLU A 43 -1.20 11.51 18.72
N ILE A 44 -2.04 12.51 19.02
CA ILE A 44 -1.69 13.92 18.83
C ILE A 44 -0.67 14.32 19.89
N GLY A 45 0.40 14.99 19.46
CA GLY A 45 1.49 15.46 20.35
C GLY A 45 1.54 16.98 20.49
N GLY A 46 0.91 17.71 19.58
CA GLY A 46 0.93 19.16 19.55
C GLY A 46 0.20 19.74 18.35
N GLU A 47 0.39 21.01 18.11
CA GLU A 47 -0.15 21.74 16.96
C GLU A 47 0.95 22.64 16.37
N GLN A 48 0.90 22.84 15.07
CA GLN A 48 1.69 23.86 14.37
C GLN A 48 0.75 24.93 13.84
N THR A 49 1.09 26.19 14.06
CA THR A 49 0.35 27.31 13.47
C THR A 49 1.07 27.72 12.18
N LEU A 50 0.34 27.71 11.07
CA LEU A 50 0.82 28.16 9.76
C LEU A 50 0.84 29.70 9.68
N GLU A 51 1.46 30.26 8.63
CA GLU A 51 1.55 31.72 8.41
C GLU A 51 0.18 32.40 8.30
N ASP A 52 -0.83 31.71 7.81
CA ASP A 52 -2.22 32.19 7.70
C ASP A 52 -3.03 32.08 9.01
N GLY A 53 -2.40 31.61 10.09
CA GLY A 53 -3.04 31.39 11.40
C GLY A 53 -3.74 30.03 11.52
N THR A 54 -3.78 29.21 10.49
CA THR A 54 -4.37 27.86 10.53
C THR A 54 -3.55 26.97 11.46
N LYS A 55 -4.24 26.26 12.35
CA LYS A 55 -3.61 25.25 13.24
C LYS A 55 -3.75 23.87 12.63
N ILE A 56 -2.64 23.17 12.51
CA ILE A 56 -2.58 21.78 12.06
C ILE A 56 -2.06 20.88 13.18
N PRO A 57 -2.64 19.67 13.35
CA PRO A 57 -2.16 18.74 14.36
C PRO A 57 -0.79 18.17 13.99
N LEU A 58 0.05 18.01 15.01
CA LEU A 58 1.27 17.23 14.96
C LEU A 58 1.10 15.98 15.81
N TYR A 59 1.64 14.87 15.35
CA TYR A 59 1.43 13.56 15.94
C TYR A 59 2.70 13.02 16.57
N LYS A 60 2.59 12.38 17.74
CA LYS A 60 3.64 11.52 18.31
C LYS A 60 3.72 10.19 17.56
N SER A 61 2.56 9.68 17.13
CA SER A 61 2.47 8.47 16.34
C SER A 61 1.27 8.51 15.41
N ILE A 62 1.39 7.90 14.24
CA ILE A 62 0.29 7.66 13.31
C ILE A 62 0.22 6.16 13.07
N SER A 63 -0.89 5.54 13.49
CA SER A 63 -1.12 4.11 13.26
C SER A 63 -1.51 3.85 11.82
N TYR A 64 -2.48 4.61 11.30
CA TYR A 64 -2.92 4.57 9.91
C TYR A 64 -3.82 5.77 9.58
N LEU A 65 -4.05 5.97 8.30
CA LEU A 65 -5.08 6.85 7.74
C LEU A 65 -6.26 5.98 7.30
N GLU A 66 -7.45 6.25 7.82
CA GLU A 66 -8.66 5.49 7.53
C GLU A 66 -9.58 6.26 6.58
N TYR A 67 -9.97 5.60 5.49
CA TYR A 67 -10.85 6.14 4.48
C TYR A 67 -12.19 5.41 4.49
N HIS A 68 -13.27 6.18 4.51
CA HIS A 68 -14.64 5.70 4.38
C HIS A 68 -15.06 5.61 2.92
N THR A 69 -15.75 4.53 2.56
CA THR A 69 -16.34 4.35 1.23
C THR A 69 -17.86 4.52 1.23
N ALA A 70 -18.48 4.52 2.41
CA ALA A 70 -19.92 4.49 2.65
C ALA A 70 -20.63 3.32 1.94
N LEU A 71 -19.92 2.21 1.72
CA LEU A 71 -20.46 1.03 1.07
C LEU A 71 -20.38 -0.20 1.98
N LYS A 72 -21.47 -0.98 2.02
CA LYS A 72 -21.51 -2.35 2.53
C LYS A 72 -21.80 -3.28 1.38
N MET A 73 -21.13 -4.43 1.31
CA MET A 73 -21.23 -5.32 0.15
C MET A 73 -21.54 -6.75 0.55
N GLN A 74 -22.29 -7.42 -0.33
CA GLN A 74 -22.62 -8.82 -0.19
C GLN A 74 -22.56 -9.50 -1.56
N PRO A 75 -21.47 -10.22 -1.86
CA PRO A 75 -21.45 -11.10 -3.01
C PRO A 75 -22.55 -12.16 -2.89
N LYS A 76 -23.35 -12.33 -3.95
CA LYS A 76 -24.35 -13.39 -4.00
C LYS A 76 -23.68 -14.70 -4.38
N TRP A 77 -23.95 -15.76 -3.63
CA TRP A 77 -23.53 -17.11 -4.00
C TRP A 77 -24.63 -17.85 -4.74
N LYS A 78 -24.25 -18.80 -5.56
CA LYS A 78 -25.19 -19.67 -6.29
C LYS A 78 -25.53 -20.95 -5.52
N SER A 79 -24.58 -21.44 -4.68
CA SER A 79 -24.72 -22.62 -3.85
C SER A 79 -23.78 -22.53 -2.65
N SER A 80 -23.95 -23.41 -1.65
CA SER A 80 -23.06 -23.49 -0.48
C SER A 80 -21.59 -23.74 -0.84
N ASP A 81 -21.33 -24.32 -2.02
CA ASP A 81 -20.00 -24.72 -2.48
C ASP A 81 -19.37 -23.72 -3.45
N GLU A 82 -20.11 -22.66 -3.83
CA GLU A 82 -19.67 -21.63 -4.78
C GLU A 82 -19.90 -20.23 -4.23
N TYR A 83 -19.10 -19.81 -3.28
CA TYR A 83 -19.14 -18.43 -2.79
C TYR A 83 -17.85 -17.70 -3.15
N HIS A 84 -17.94 -16.38 -3.12
CA HIS A 84 -16.85 -15.48 -3.47
C HIS A 84 -16.59 -14.54 -2.31
N HIS A 85 -15.34 -14.16 -2.16
CA HIS A 85 -14.93 -13.03 -1.34
C HIS A 85 -14.50 -11.88 -2.25
N LEU A 86 -14.26 -10.71 -1.66
CA LEU A 86 -13.71 -9.57 -2.37
C LEU A 86 -12.32 -9.27 -1.81
N ASP A 87 -11.36 -9.16 -2.70
CA ASP A 87 -10.03 -8.67 -2.39
C ASP A 87 -9.92 -7.18 -2.70
N LEU A 88 -9.46 -6.43 -1.73
CA LEU A 88 -9.18 -5.01 -1.84
C LEU A 88 -7.68 -4.82 -2.06
N HIS A 89 -7.35 -4.34 -3.26
CA HIS A 89 -5.99 -4.10 -3.70
C HIS A 89 -5.66 -2.61 -3.75
N PRO A 90 -4.38 -2.21 -3.51
CA PRO A 90 -3.95 -0.87 -3.82
C PRO A 90 -3.99 -0.63 -5.33
N ARG A 91 -4.26 0.60 -5.74
CA ARG A 91 -4.13 1.02 -7.15
C ARG A 91 -2.66 1.31 -7.47
N SER A 92 -2.29 1.17 -8.74
CA SER A 92 -0.94 1.53 -9.22
C SER A 92 -0.59 3.01 -8.97
N SER A 93 -1.60 3.87 -8.82
CA SER A 93 -1.42 5.29 -8.49
C SER A 93 -0.88 5.53 -7.08
N VAL A 94 -0.95 4.55 -6.16
CA VAL A 94 -0.44 4.66 -4.78
C VAL A 94 1.05 5.06 -4.75
N ARG A 95 1.82 4.69 -5.78
CA ARG A 95 3.23 5.09 -5.94
C ARG A 95 3.49 6.60 -5.98
N LYS A 96 2.45 7.43 -6.16
CA LYS A 96 2.53 8.90 -6.16
C LYS A 96 2.37 9.49 -4.77
N TYR A 97 1.96 8.68 -3.83
CA TYR A 97 1.59 9.05 -2.47
C TYR A 97 2.55 8.43 -1.45
N ASN A 98 2.58 9.01 -0.27
CA ASN A 98 3.35 8.47 0.86
C ASN A 98 2.50 7.45 1.63
N LEU A 99 1.94 6.48 0.91
CA LEU A 99 0.97 5.53 1.43
C LEU A 99 1.31 4.09 1.04
N VAL A 100 1.05 3.16 1.96
CA VAL A 100 1.03 1.73 1.69
C VAL A 100 -0.21 1.12 2.34
N LEU A 101 -0.93 0.25 1.62
CA LEU A 101 -2.12 -0.41 2.17
C LEU A 101 -1.74 -1.19 3.43
N ALA A 102 -2.44 -0.93 4.55
CA ALA A 102 -2.02 -1.39 5.87
C ALA A 102 -1.98 -2.91 6.02
N ASN A 103 -2.83 -3.62 5.31
CA ASN A 103 -2.97 -5.09 5.32
C ASN A 103 -2.51 -5.76 4.01
N SER A 104 -1.75 -5.05 3.16
CA SER A 104 -1.25 -5.51 1.85
C SER A 104 -2.37 -5.84 0.85
N ILE A 105 -3.27 -6.75 1.19
CA ILE A 105 -4.52 -7.09 0.53
C ILE A 105 -5.61 -7.13 1.59
N GLY A 106 -6.70 -6.42 1.38
CA GLY A 106 -7.84 -6.43 2.27
C GLY A 106 -8.80 -7.55 1.89
N LEU A 107 -8.76 -8.67 2.62
CA LEU A 107 -9.72 -9.74 2.44
C LEU A 107 -11.07 -9.35 3.05
N ILE A 108 -12.12 -9.34 2.23
CA ILE A 108 -13.48 -9.02 2.62
C ILE A 108 -14.32 -10.29 2.47
N ASP A 109 -14.62 -10.89 3.61
CA ASP A 109 -15.38 -12.14 3.66
C ASP A 109 -16.80 -11.97 3.09
N ASN A 110 -17.33 -13.05 2.54
CA ASN A 110 -18.68 -13.04 1.95
C ASN A 110 -19.77 -12.68 2.98
N ASP A 111 -19.60 -13.04 4.24
CA ASP A 111 -20.52 -12.78 5.35
C ASP A 111 -20.23 -11.48 6.13
N TYR A 112 -19.19 -10.71 5.74
CA TYR A 112 -18.94 -9.39 6.30
C TYR A 112 -20.07 -8.40 5.93
N ARG A 113 -20.58 -7.68 6.90
CA ARG A 113 -21.71 -6.72 6.74
C ARG A 113 -21.37 -5.32 7.25
N GLY A 114 -20.10 -5.07 7.58
CA GLY A 114 -19.61 -3.74 7.93
C GLY A 114 -19.37 -2.87 6.69
N GLU A 115 -19.06 -1.62 6.93
CA GLU A 115 -18.59 -0.71 5.89
C GLU A 115 -17.22 -1.16 5.36
N ILE A 116 -17.00 -1.03 4.06
CA ILE A 116 -15.68 -1.22 3.46
C ILE A 116 -14.81 -0.01 3.81
N LEU A 117 -13.92 -0.20 4.76
CA LEU A 117 -12.92 0.79 5.15
C LEU A 117 -11.58 0.48 4.49
N VAL A 118 -10.85 1.53 4.10
CA VAL A 118 -9.53 1.38 3.49
C VAL A 118 -8.50 2.09 4.36
N SER A 119 -7.60 1.32 4.96
CA SER A 119 -6.57 1.85 5.86
C SER A 119 -5.20 1.83 5.19
N PHE A 120 -4.51 2.97 5.23
CA PHE A 120 -3.14 3.10 4.73
C PHE A 120 -2.18 3.47 5.85
N LYS A 121 -1.01 2.84 5.88
CA LYS A 121 0.15 3.34 6.63
C LYS A 121 0.70 4.56 5.92
N TYR A 122 0.98 5.62 6.67
CA TYR A 122 1.67 6.78 6.16
C TYR A 122 3.19 6.54 6.21
N ILE A 123 3.87 6.79 5.10
CA ILE A 123 5.32 6.65 4.99
C ILE A 123 5.92 8.03 5.22
N PHE A 124 6.44 8.27 6.42
CA PHE A 124 7.06 9.52 6.77
C PHE A 124 8.26 9.85 5.89
N GLN A 125 8.37 11.12 5.55
CA GLN A 125 9.51 11.71 4.87
C GLN A 125 10.27 12.61 5.85
N PRO A 126 11.55 12.91 5.62
CA PRO A 126 12.33 13.78 6.52
C PRO A 126 11.68 15.13 6.82
N GLU A 127 11.01 15.72 5.82
CA GLU A 127 10.31 17.00 5.93
C GLU A 127 9.01 16.95 6.75
N ASP A 128 8.48 15.76 7.04
CA ASP A 128 7.28 15.60 7.87
C ASP A 128 7.58 15.80 9.37
N PHE A 129 8.85 15.73 9.76
CA PHE A 129 9.25 15.80 11.15
C PHE A 129 9.47 17.24 11.63
N VAL A 130 8.92 17.53 12.80
CA VAL A 130 9.03 18.82 13.49
C VAL A 130 9.72 18.61 14.83
N ILE A 131 10.79 19.36 15.06
CA ILE A 131 11.50 19.36 16.34
C ILE A 131 10.88 20.44 17.23
N ASN A 132 10.41 20.07 18.41
CA ASN A 132 9.92 21.03 19.39
C ASN A 132 11.09 21.68 20.15
N TYR A 133 11.51 22.86 19.67
CA TYR A 133 12.64 23.61 20.26
C TYR A 133 12.36 24.12 21.66
N GLU A 134 11.12 24.39 22.08
CA GLU A 134 10.80 24.89 23.42
C GLU A 134 11.15 23.88 24.52
N GLU A 135 11.02 22.59 24.23
CA GLU A 135 11.44 21.54 25.17
C GLU A 135 12.94 21.30 25.15
N ALA A 136 13.62 21.56 24.04
CA ALA A 136 15.10 21.44 23.95
C ALA A 136 15.86 22.52 24.71
N GLU A 137 15.32 23.73 24.81
CA GLU A 137 15.92 24.84 25.58
C GLU A 137 15.79 24.67 27.09
N LYS A 138 14.85 23.89 27.60
CA LYS A 138 14.59 23.70 29.05
C LYS A 138 15.44 22.62 29.73
N GLY A 139 16.48 22.11 29.06
CA GLY A 139 17.39 21.12 29.60
C GLY A 139 17.14 19.69 29.10
N PHE A 140 18.10 18.81 29.38
CA PHE A 140 18.23 17.43 28.90
C PHE A 140 16.92 16.61 29.05
N ARG A 141 15.95 16.82 28.17
CA ARG A 141 14.76 15.97 28.01
C ARG A 141 14.85 15.26 26.66
N PRO A 142 14.28 14.03 26.56
CA PRO A 142 14.23 13.36 25.28
C PRO A 142 13.58 14.28 24.23
N LEU A 143 14.21 14.41 23.08
CA LEU A 143 13.69 15.17 21.94
C LEU A 143 12.30 14.62 21.61
N ASN A 144 11.24 15.39 21.83
CA ASN A 144 9.92 15.01 21.36
C ASN A 144 9.87 15.28 19.86
N LEU A 145 10.13 14.25 19.08
CA LEU A 145 9.97 14.30 17.64
C LEU A 145 8.47 14.16 17.32
N LEU A 146 7.91 15.22 16.76
CA LEU A 146 6.53 15.21 16.26
C LEU A 146 6.53 15.12 14.75
N ALA A 147 5.46 14.60 14.18
CA ALA A 147 5.33 14.49 12.73
C ALA A 147 4.01 15.09 12.24
N GLY A 148 4.07 15.82 11.15
CA GLY A 148 2.92 16.27 10.37
C GLY A 148 2.58 15.27 9.27
N ILE A 149 1.48 15.54 8.56
CA ILE A 149 1.10 14.82 7.35
C ILE A 149 1.19 15.76 6.16
N ASN A 150 1.92 15.36 5.14
CA ASN A 150 1.88 16.06 3.86
C ASN A 150 0.59 15.69 3.12
N TRP A 151 -0.44 16.52 3.28
CA TRP A 151 -1.77 16.31 2.71
C TRP A 151 -1.81 16.31 1.18
N THR A 152 -0.74 16.74 0.50
CA THR A 152 -0.61 16.63 -0.96
C THR A 152 -0.13 15.25 -1.41
N LYS A 153 0.34 14.43 -0.46
CA LYS A 153 0.87 13.07 -0.65
C LYS A 153 0.00 11.98 -0.05
N VAL A 154 -1.28 12.26 0.14
CA VAL A 154 -2.31 11.30 0.54
C VAL A 154 -3.52 11.44 -0.39
N TYR A 155 -4.35 10.41 -0.46
CA TYR A 155 -5.62 10.49 -1.16
C TYR A 155 -6.56 11.46 -0.45
N ARG A 156 -7.43 12.12 -1.22
CA ARG A 156 -8.41 13.07 -0.72
C ARG A 156 -9.82 12.59 -1.05
N LYS A 157 -10.82 13.23 -0.45
CA LYS A 157 -12.22 13.03 -0.77
C LYS A 157 -12.45 13.05 -2.29
N GLY A 158 -13.14 12.02 -2.80
CA GLY A 158 -13.43 11.87 -4.21
C GLY A 158 -12.38 11.11 -5.01
N ASP A 159 -11.20 10.85 -4.42
CA ASP A 159 -10.17 10.05 -5.09
C ASP A 159 -10.56 8.57 -5.17
N LYS A 160 -10.14 7.92 -6.23
CA LYS A 160 -10.14 6.47 -6.38
C LYS A 160 -8.96 5.91 -5.57
N ILE A 161 -9.24 5.28 -4.43
CA ILE A 161 -8.21 4.93 -3.42
C ILE A 161 -7.73 3.48 -3.49
N ALA A 162 -8.59 2.58 -3.92
CA ALA A 162 -8.31 1.15 -4.01
C ALA A 162 -9.15 0.53 -5.11
N GLN A 163 -8.95 -0.76 -5.36
CA GLN A 163 -9.74 -1.53 -6.32
C GLN A 163 -10.16 -2.86 -5.73
N LEU A 164 -11.39 -3.28 -6.04
CA LEU A 164 -11.96 -4.56 -5.64
C LEU A 164 -11.82 -5.58 -6.76
N VAL A 165 -11.43 -6.79 -6.39
CA VAL A 165 -11.46 -7.98 -7.26
C VAL A 165 -12.31 -9.03 -6.58
N ALA A 166 -13.15 -9.73 -7.33
CA ALA A 166 -13.93 -10.82 -6.77
C ALA A 166 -13.22 -12.15 -7.05
N GLU A 167 -12.91 -12.87 -5.99
CA GLU A 167 -12.23 -14.16 -6.05
C GLU A 167 -13.14 -15.30 -5.57
N ARG A 168 -12.95 -16.50 -6.15
CA ARG A 168 -13.68 -17.69 -5.72
C ARG A 168 -13.04 -18.23 -4.45
N THR A 169 -13.83 -18.41 -3.41
CA THR A 169 -13.40 -19.09 -2.20
C THR A 169 -13.53 -20.59 -2.36
N ASN A 170 -12.43 -21.29 -2.17
CA ASN A 170 -12.43 -22.77 -2.19
C ASN A 170 -12.48 -23.29 -0.75
N PRO A 171 -13.46 -24.11 -0.36
CA PRO A 171 -13.48 -24.75 0.95
C PRO A 171 -12.23 -25.60 1.15
N ILE A 172 -11.60 -25.48 2.33
CA ILE A 172 -10.42 -26.26 2.71
C ILE A 172 -10.77 -27.12 3.91
N ASN A 173 -10.47 -28.40 3.84
CA ASN A 173 -10.55 -29.34 4.96
C ASN A 173 -9.14 -29.62 5.48
N PHE A 174 -8.85 -29.21 6.71
CA PHE A 174 -7.57 -29.47 7.37
C PHE A 174 -7.66 -30.74 8.22
N VAL A 175 -6.74 -31.68 7.95
CA VAL A 175 -6.68 -32.95 8.66
C VAL A 175 -5.28 -33.12 9.24
N PHE A 176 -5.20 -33.46 10.52
CA PHE A 176 -3.94 -33.83 11.15
C PHE A 176 -3.41 -35.15 10.57
N THR A 177 -2.11 -35.20 10.26
CA THR A 177 -1.41 -36.39 9.82
C THR A 177 -0.12 -36.54 10.61
N THR A 178 0.39 -37.76 10.70
CA THR A 178 1.68 -38.05 11.36
C THR A 178 2.87 -37.80 10.46
N GLU A 179 2.65 -37.77 9.12
CA GLU A 179 3.71 -37.56 8.14
C GLU A 179 3.17 -36.96 6.88
N LEU A 180 4.03 -36.28 6.12
CA LEU A 180 3.76 -35.74 4.79
C LEU A 180 4.56 -36.54 3.75
N SER A 181 4.06 -36.59 2.53
CA SER A 181 4.77 -37.23 1.42
C SER A 181 6.10 -36.51 1.13
N GLU A 182 7.12 -37.28 0.80
CA GLU A 182 8.40 -36.73 0.35
C GLU A 182 8.29 -36.04 -1.01
N THR A 183 9.04 -34.97 -1.18
CA THR A 183 9.14 -34.27 -2.46
C THR A 183 10.59 -33.93 -2.77
N SER A 184 10.92 -33.69 -4.05
CA SER A 184 12.27 -33.28 -4.47
C SER A 184 12.73 -31.96 -3.83
N ARG A 185 11.81 -31.10 -3.40
CA ARG A 185 12.09 -29.85 -2.70
C ARG A 185 12.32 -30.06 -1.20
N GLY A 186 11.67 -31.05 -0.58
CA GLY A 186 11.72 -31.31 0.86
C GLY A 186 11.41 -30.06 1.68
N GLU A 187 12.24 -29.74 2.64
CA GLU A 187 12.16 -28.54 3.49
C GLU A 187 12.81 -27.29 2.86
N GLY A 188 13.29 -27.37 1.62
CA GLY A 188 13.95 -26.27 0.93
C GLY A 188 13.04 -25.04 0.77
N GLY A 189 13.43 -23.93 1.42
CA GLY A 189 12.74 -22.65 1.39
C GLY A 189 13.74 -21.48 1.41
N HIS A 190 13.24 -20.25 1.58
CA HIS A 190 14.05 -19.04 1.82
C HIS A 190 15.21 -18.81 0.83
N GLY A 191 15.00 -19.10 -0.48
CA GLY A 191 16.01 -18.94 -1.51
C GLY A 191 16.90 -20.18 -1.75
N SER A 192 16.49 -21.37 -1.26
CA SER A 192 17.21 -22.65 -1.49
C SER A 192 17.42 -22.98 -2.97
N THR A 193 16.65 -22.38 -3.89
CA THR A 193 16.78 -22.54 -5.34
C THR A 193 17.80 -21.58 -5.98
N GLY A 194 18.57 -20.85 -5.16
CA GLY A 194 19.55 -19.86 -5.60
C GLY A 194 18.92 -18.49 -5.94
N GLN A 195 19.73 -17.44 -5.88
CA GLN A 195 19.32 -16.05 -6.16
C GLN A 195 19.58 -15.61 -7.61
N ARG A 196 20.30 -16.42 -8.40
CA ARG A 196 20.71 -16.09 -9.76
C ARG A 196 20.50 -17.27 -10.69
N VAL A 197 20.06 -16.99 -11.89
CA VAL A 197 20.10 -17.94 -13.00
C VAL A 197 21.56 -17.98 -13.49
N GLU A 198 22.22 -19.16 -13.40
CA GLU A 198 23.64 -19.32 -13.69
C GLU A 198 23.96 -19.53 -15.18
N SER A 199 23.00 -19.47 -16.08
CA SER A 199 23.29 -19.58 -17.52
C SER A 199 23.93 -18.29 -18.04
N GLN A 200 25.22 -18.35 -18.31
CA GLN A 200 25.99 -17.21 -18.87
C GLN A 200 25.40 -16.71 -20.20
N GLU A 201 24.76 -17.55 -20.97
CA GLU A 201 24.16 -17.20 -22.26
C GLU A 201 22.91 -16.32 -22.12
N GLU A 202 22.08 -16.56 -21.12
CA GLU A 202 20.90 -15.70 -20.84
C GLU A 202 21.29 -14.35 -20.26
N ILE A 203 22.34 -14.31 -19.44
CA ILE A 203 22.87 -13.05 -18.87
C ILE A 203 23.50 -12.19 -20.00
N GLN A 204 24.23 -12.78 -20.90
CA GLN A 204 24.83 -12.06 -22.05
C GLN A 204 23.74 -11.58 -23.02
N GLY A 205 22.74 -12.39 -23.32
CA GLY A 205 21.61 -12.00 -24.16
C GLY A 205 20.76 -10.88 -23.54
N GLY A 206 20.56 -10.89 -22.21
CA GLY A 206 19.85 -9.85 -21.45
C GLY A 206 20.63 -8.53 -21.41
N LEU A 207 21.94 -8.58 -21.13
CA LEU A 207 22.82 -7.41 -21.11
C LEU A 207 23.01 -6.79 -22.52
N ALA A 208 23.10 -7.59 -23.56
CA ALA A 208 23.15 -7.10 -24.93
C ALA A 208 21.86 -6.36 -25.34
N ARG A 209 20.66 -6.83 -24.89
CA ARG A 209 19.38 -6.17 -25.13
C ARG A 209 19.24 -4.87 -24.35
N ILE A 210 19.77 -4.78 -23.13
CA ILE A 210 19.74 -3.56 -22.30
C ILE A 210 20.70 -2.51 -22.87
N ASN A 211 21.90 -2.90 -23.26
CA ASN A 211 22.90 -1.99 -23.86
C ASN A 211 22.43 -1.40 -25.20
N ASN A 212 21.74 -2.21 -26.02
CA ASN A 212 21.19 -1.73 -27.29
C ASN A 212 19.95 -0.82 -27.15
N LYS A 213 19.24 -0.85 -26.00
CA LYS A 213 18.05 -0.01 -25.79
C LYS A 213 18.30 1.29 -25.04
N THR A 214 19.31 1.37 -24.21
CA THR A 214 19.42 2.50 -23.26
C THR A 214 20.69 3.33 -23.36
N GLY A 215 21.74 2.83 -24.03
CA GLY A 215 23.03 3.58 -24.16
C GLY A 215 23.58 4.14 -22.83
N GLY A 216 23.10 3.68 -21.67
CA GLY A 216 23.39 4.29 -20.38
C GLY A 216 23.80 3.31 -19.29
N VAL A 217 24.73 3.75 -18.46
CA VAL A 217 25.19 3.04 -17.25
C VAL A 217 24.03 2.87 -16.26
N PRO A 218 23.83 1.67 -15.66
CA PRO A 218 22.80 1.45 -14.66
C PRO A 218 22.89 2.44 -13.49
N VAL A 219 21.76 2.98 -13.04
CA VAL A 219 21.64 4.01 -11.98
C VAL A 219 22.41 3.63 -10.70
N LYS A 220 22.49 2.35 -10.34
CA LYS A 220 23.25 1.88 -9.18
C LYS A 220 24.76 2.12 -9.26
N ARG A 221 25.35 2.05 -10.46
CA ARG A 221 26.78 2.33 -10.65
C ARG A 221 27.08 3.81 -10.47
N ARG A 222 26.22 4.70 -10.99
CA ARG A 222 26.40 6.16 -10.83
C ARG A 222 26.42 6.58 -9.36
N TYR A 223 25.58 5.99 -8.51
CA TYR A 223 25.55 6.33 -7.08
C TYR A 223 26.84 5.90 -6.36
N ILE A 224 27.32 4.69 -6.62
CA ILE A 224 28.56 4.17 -6.01
C ILE A 224 29.79 4.98 -6.48
N ASP A 225 29.81 5.35 -7.76
CA ASP A 225 30.92 6.15 -8.32
C ASP A 225 30.91 7.58 -7.75
N GLN A 226 29.74 8.19 -7.51
CA GLN A 226 29.62 9.49 -6.84
C GLN A 226 30.05 9.47 -5.38
N VAL A 227 29.76 8.40 -4.64
CA VAL A 227 30.20 8.25 -3.24
C VAL A 227 31.71 8.12 -3.18
N ARG A 228 32.33 7.28 -4.04
CA ARG A 228 33.78 7.12 -4.11
C ARG A 228 34.53 8.37 -4.55
N GLU A 229 33.92 9.19 -5.37
CA GLU A 229 34.50 10.46 -5.82
C GLU A 229 34.45 11.52 -4.71
N ARG A 230 33.41 11.55 -3.89
CA ARG A 230 33.34 12.38 -2.67
C ARG A 230 34.38 11.98 -1.63
N GLU A 231 34.52 10.69 -1.34
CA GLU A 231 35.52 10.18 -0.41
C GLU A 231 36.96 10.54 -0.85
N ARG A 232 37.25 10.55 -2.16
CA ARG A 232 38.54 10.97 -2.69
C ARG A 232 38.83 12.47 -2.58
N LEU A 233 37.79 13.30 -2.54
CA LEU A 233 37.92 14.77 -2.41
C LEU A 233 38.02 15.22 -0.96
N GLU A 234 37.58 14.39 0.00
CA GLU A 234 37.70 14.65 1.44
C GLU A 234 39.05 14.19 2.02
N ASP A 235 39.81 13.34 1.32
CA ASP A 235 41.14 12.84 1.71
C ASP A 235 42.31 13.64 1.08
N ASN A 236 42.06 14.76 0.41
CA ASN A 236 43.04 15.74 -0.08
C ASN A 236 42.80 17.12 0.51
#